data_2413f1ba4fee74b270583ae6d261d31e
#
_entry.id   2413f1ba4fee74b270583ae6d261d31e
#
_cell.length_a   1.000
_cell.length_b   1.000
_cell.length_c   1.000
_cell.angle_alpha   90.00
_cell.angle_beta   90.00
_cell.angle_gamma   90.00
#
_symmetry.space_group_name_H-M   'P 1'
#
loop_
_entity.id
_entity.type
_entity.pdbx_description
1 polymer ?
#
loop_
_entity_poly.entity_id
_entity_poly.type
_entity_poly.pdbx_seq_one_letter_code
_entity_poly.pdbx_strand_id
1 'polypeptide(L)'
;MVAFENTTDNVLTVERSLPVEVLPGGETPRGSLFLSSMDCWALAVVPTLYTFDRGDANVVDVIKQALSRVLVHYYPLAGRIAKNSLGKLTVDCEKKLGVPFVEASANCDIEDMGDIKMLDSDILEKFVYRDPTEKMLEVTPLLTAQVTRFKCGGFTLGVVVNHCMTDGISAIDFMNSWAEIARGKPSSFIPCHDRTFLKSRVPPQIGDHYNDFARVGDISNMTTSWEREPTVFKSFHINGEKLATLKKMATTDGQARSNCSSFVVLSALVWRARTMALKMKPHQLTQLLIYVDFRPKMKEHMPDGYFGNAVVLPCCLCTAGELIDEPISSTTERIKKAIERVDEDFVRSAIDYMDKYRFEPYRVSSLLISSWMGLDYGDFDFGWGGPRQLGTGNLLPTDCVFMREESENKKDVAVVLGLPLSAVNTFQELVQI
;
A
#
# COMPACT_ATOMS: atom_id res chain seq x y z
N MET A 1 -24.07 -15.67 -30.49
CA MET A 1 -23.46 -14.71 -31.43
C MET A 1 -24.36 -13.47 -31.38
N VAL A 2 -24.08 -12.54 -30.46
CA VAL A 2 -24.76 -11.24 -30.38
C VAL A 2 -23.74 -10.22 -30.85
N ALA A 3 -24.03 -9.61 -31.99
CA ALA A 3 -23.19 -8.57 -32.57
C ALA A 3 -23.25 -7.34 -31.67
N PHE A 4 -22.13 -6.92 -31.14
CA PHE A 4 -21.96 -5.58 -30.60
C PHE A 4 -21.82 -4.60 -31.77
N GLU A 5 -22.83 -3.76 -31.93
CA GLU A 5 -22.76 -2.64 -32.88
C GLU A 5 -21.64 -1.69 -32.45
N ASN A 6 -20.77 -1.38 -33.39
CA ASN A 6 -19.74 -0.36 -33.32
C ASN A 6 -20.38 1.02 -33.09
N THR A 7 -20.42 1.47 -31.85
CA THR A 7 -20.51 2.91 -31.56
C THR A 7 -19.08 3.48 -31.64
N THR A 8 -18.93 4.57 -32.38
CA THR A 8 -17.70 5.35 -32.56
C THR A 8 -16.91 5.45 -31.29
N ASP A 9 -15.74 4.80 -31.24
CA ASP A 9 -14.80 4.78 -30.11
C ASP A 9 -14.40 6.23 -29.75
N ASN A 10 -15.06 6.80 -28.74
CA ASN A 10 -14.54 7.96 -28.04
C ASN A 10 -13.37 7.48 -27.16
N VAL A 11 -12.18 7.44 -27.74
CA VAL A 11 -10.97 7.10 -26.98
C VAL A 11 -10.85 8.09 -25.83
N LEU A 12 -10.82 7.56 -24.60
CA LEU A 12 -10.60 8.34 -23.39
C LEU A 12 -9.28 9.09 -23.48
N THR A 13 -9.36 10.43 -23.55
CA THR A 13 -8.21 11.33 -23.57
C THR A 13 -8.21 12.22 -22.33
N VAL A 14 -7.01 12.46 -21.80
CA VAL A 14 -6.77 13.37 -20.70
C VAL A 14 -5.72 14.37 -21.13
N GLU A 15 -6.11 15.64 -21.19
CA GLU A 15 -5.21 16.75 -21.48
C GLU A 15 -4.65 17.29 -20.18
N ARG A 16 -3.31 17.33 -20.07
CA ARG A 16 -2.59 17.81 -18.89
C ARG A 16 -1.92 19.14 -19.14
N SER A 17 -1.99 20.03 -18.15
CA SER A 17 -1.11 21.20 -18.09
C SER A 17 0.35 20.75 -17.80
N LEU A 18 1.29 21.68 -17.98
CA LEU A 18 2.63 21.49 -17.40
C LEU A 18 2.53 21.48 -15.87
N PRO A 19 3.36 20.68 -15.19
CA PRO A 19 3.38 20.66 -13.73
C PRO A 19 3.82 22.01 -13.16
N VAL A 20 3.18 22.43 -12.07
CA VAL A 20 3.52 23.63 -11.31
C VAL A 20 3.98 23.19 -9.92
N GLU A 21 5.13 23.68 -9.47
CA GLU A 21 5.65 23.38 -8.14
C GLU A 21 4.84 24.10 -7.05
N VAL A 22 4.17 23.34 -6.20
CA VAL A 22 3.46 23.86 -5.03
C VAL A 22 4.40 23.87 -3.85
N LEU A 23 4.76 25.07 -3.41
CA LEU A 23 5.63 25.27 -2.25
C LEU A 23 4.81 25.32 -0.95
N PRO A 24 5.40 24.98 0.21
CA PRO A 24 4.78 25.27 1.51
C PRO A 24 4.38 26.74 1.65
N GLY A 25 3.15 27.00 2.05
CA GLY A 25 2.55 28.35 2.15
C GLY A 25 3.04 29.18 3.34
N GLY A 26 4.06 28.74 4.04
CA GLY A 26 4.65 29.41 5.21
C GLY A 26 6.07 28.95 5.48
N GLU A 27 6.63 29.43 6.58
CA GLU A 27 7.94 28.98 7.06
C GLU A 27 7.88 27.54 7.52
N THR A 28 8.91 26.77 7.20
CA THR A 28 9.06 25.35 7.57
C THR A 28 10.44 25.09 8.12
N PRO A 29 10.61 24.07 8.97
CA PRO A 29 11.93 23.61 9.40
C PRO A 29 12.85 23.34 8.20
N ARG A 30 14.12 23.62 8.37
CA ARG A 30 15.18 23.40 7.39
C ARG A 30 16.09 22.26 7.82
N GLY A 31 16.94 21.79 6.91
CA GLY A 31 17.94 20.77 7.18
C GLY A 31 17.56 19.42 6.61
N SER A 32 18.10 18.37 7.21
CA SER A 32 17.99 17.00 6.71
C SER A 32 17.15 16.15 7.68
N LEU A 33 16.12 15.49 7.16
CA LEU A 33 15.33 14.53 7.92
C LEU A 33 15.98 13.15 7.81
N PHE A 34 16.20 12.48 8.94
CA PHE A 34 16.66 11.10 9.00
C PHE A 34 15.57 10.15 8.46
N LEU A 35 15.98 9.18 7.64
CA LEU A 35 15.14 8.04 7.23
C LEU A 35 15.60 6.78 7.98
N SER A 36 14.65 6.09 8.59
CA SER A 36 14.91 4.80 9.24
C SER A 36 15.18 3.70 8.21
N SER A 37 15.69 2.55 8.66
CA SER A 37 15.83 1.38 7.80
C SER A 37 14.48 0.88 7.26
N MET A 38 13.38 1.07 8.01
CA MET A 38 12.00 0.79 7.55
C MET A 38 11.60 1.71 6.39
N ASP A 39 11.86 3.01 6.51
CA ASP A 39 11.61 3.98 5.43
C ASP A 39 12.45 3.65 4.19
N CYS A 40 13.72 3.32 4.38
CA CYS A 40 14.63 2.98 3.28
C CYS A 40 14.25 1.68 2.56
N TRP A 41 13.60 0.75 3.24
CA TRP A 41 13.08 -0.47 2.62
C TRP A 41 11.86 -0.20 1.75
N ALA A 42 11.04 0.79 2.11
CA ALA A 42 9.82 1.17 1.41
C ALA A 42 10.04 2.19 0.27
N LEU A 43 11.21 2.21 -0.37
CA LEU A 43 11.54 3.12 -1.48
C LEU A 43 10.80 2.75 -2.77
N ALA A 44 9.50 2.96 -2.78
CA ALA A 44 8.65 2.76 -3.94
C ALA A 44 7.61 3.88 -4.01
N VAL A 45 7.19 4.26 -5.20
CA VAL A 45 6.10 5.21 -5.38
C VAL A 45 4.77 4.48 -5.40
N VAL A 46 3.80 5.02 -4.67
CA VAL A 46 2.44 4.47 -4.58
C VAL A 46 1.47 5.49 -5.16
N PRO A 47 0.97 5.29 -6.39
CA PRO A 47 -0.11 6.09 -6.91
C PRO A 47 -1.44 5.62 -6.34
N THR A 48 -2.27 6.61 -6.04
CA THR A 48 -3.64 6.43 -5.54
C THR A 48 -4.55 7.39 -6.29
N LEU A 49 -5.71 6.90 -6.71
CA LEU A 49 -6.73 7.69 -7.39
C LEU A 49 -7.99 7.77 -6.54
N TYR A 50 -8.51 8.97 -6.37
CA TYR A 50 -9.77 9.28 -5.72
C TYR A 50 -10.73 9.88 -6.74
N THR A 51 -11.98 9.41 -6.79
CA THR A 51 -13.01 9.97 -7.68
C THR A 51 -14.08 10.68 -6.87
N PHE A 52 -14.55 11.83 -7.37
CA PHE A 52 -15.56 12.66 -6.73
C PHE A 52 -16.65 12.98 -7.73
N ASP A 53 -17.92 12.78 -7.35
CA ASP A 53 -19.07 12.92 -8.25
C ASP A 53 -19.28 14.36 -8.73
N ARG A 54 -18.82 15.35 -7.96
CA ARG A 54 -19.01 16.76 -8.25
C ARG A 54 -17.87 17.63 -7.73
N GLY A 55 -17.58 18.68 -8.45
CA GLY A 55 -16.72 19.79 -8.06
C GLY A 55 -17.28 21.08 -8.67
N ASP A 56 -16.77 22.22 -8.28
CA ASP A 56 -17.08 23.50 -8.90
C ASP A 56 -15.91 24.01 -9.76
N ALA A 57 -16.08 25.21 -10.34
CA ALA A 57 -15.05 25.81 -11.17
C ALA A 57 -13.71 26.03 -10.44
N ASN A 58 -13.73 26.12 -9.12
CA ASN A 58 -12.59 26.45 -8.26
C ASN A 58 -11.89 25.20 -7.68
N VAL A 59 -12.37 24.00 -8.01
CA VAL A 59 -11.87 22.75 -7.40
C VAL A 59 -10.35 22.63 -7.44
N VAL A 60 -9.73 22.95 -8.58
CA VAL A 60 -8.27 22.89 -8.76
C VAL A 60 -7.56 23.88 -7.84
N ASP A 61 -8.04 25.14 -7.80
CA ASP A 61 -7.42 26.18 -6.98
C ASP A 61 -7.57 25.91 -5.49
N VAL A 62 -8.72 25.42 -5.06
CA VAL A 62 -8.96 25.05 -3.65
C VAL A 62 -8.02 23.93 -3.22
N ILE A 63 -7.94 22.83 -4.00
CA ILE A 63 -7.07 21.70 -3.69
C ILE A 63 -5.59 22.12 -3.70
N LYS A 64 -5.16 22.91 -4.71
CA LYS A 64 -3.78 23.40 -4.83
C LYS A 64 -3.40 24.34 -3.67
N GLN A 65 -4.27 25.29 -3.30
CA GLN A 65 -4.02 26.19 -2.18
C GLN A 65 -3.99 25.44 -0.84
N ALA A 66 -4.89 24.47 -0.67
CA ALA A 66 -4.88 23.61 0.52
C ALA A 66 -3.60 22.78 0.59
N LEU A 67 -3.09 22.27 -0.55
CA LEU A 67 -1.81 21.58 -0.61
C LEU A 67 -0.68 22.48 -0.10
N SER A 68 -0.60 23.71 -0.58
CA SER A 68 0.40 24.67 -0.10
C SER A 68 0.36 24.89 1.41
N ARG A 69 -0.85 24.96 1.98
CA ARG A 69 -1.05 25.16 3.42
C ARG A 69 -0.71 23.91 4.23
N VAL A 70 -1.15 22.72 3.80
CA VAL A 70 -0.88 21.47 4.51
C VAL A 70 0.61 21.13 4.49
N LEU A 71 1.33 21.48 3.43
CA LEU A 71 2.78 21.32 3.34
C LEU A 71 3.58 22.13 4.36
N VAL A 72 2.99 23.10 5.06
CA VAL A 72 3.64 23.75 6.19
C VAL A 72 3.88 22.75 7.32
N HIS A 73 2.93 21.86 7.56
CA HIS A 73 3.02 20.80 8.57
C HIS A 73 3.72 19.55 8.03
N TYR A 74 3.46 19.20 6.78
CA TYR A 74 4.03 18.02 6.10
C TYR A 74 5.20 18.39 5.18
N TYR A 75 6.02 19.36 5.61
CA TYR A 75 7.10 19.97 4.81
C TYR A 75 8.10 18.97 4.21
N PRO A 76 8.39 17.80 4.81
CA PRO A 76 9.32 16.87 4.19
C PRO A 76 8.83 16.32 2.84
N LEU A 77 7.50 16.31 2.60
CA LEU A 77 6.94 15.88 1.30
C LEU A 77 7.32 16.83 0.15
N ALA A 78 7.68 18.09 0.44
CA ALA A 78 8.21 19.05 -0.53
C ALA A 78 9.74 18.96 -0.70
N GLY A 79 10.40 18.06 0.01
CA GLY A 79 11.83 17.80 -0.09
C GLY A 79 12.19 16.79 -1.18
N ARG A 80 13.44 16.35 -1.16
CA ARG A 80 13.96 15.29 -2.05
C ARG A 80 14.87 14.35 -1.25
N ILE A 81 15.00 13.10 -1.70
CA ILE A 81 15.93 12.16 -1.10
C ILE A 81 17.36 12.65 -1.35
N ALA A 82 18.20 12.54 -0.33
CA ALA A 82 19.61 12.87 -0.37
C ALA A 82 20.42 11.82 0.39
N LYS A 83 21.74 11.90 0.29
CA LYS A 83 22.66 11.08 1.09
C LYS A 83 23.43 11.96 2.05
N ASN A 84 23.50 11.54 3.31
CA ASN A 84 24.38 12.19 4.28
C ASN A 84 25.86 11.80 4.06
N SER A 85 26.78 12.35 4.89
CA SER A 85 28.21 12.07 4.82
C SER A 85 28.60 10.60 5.00
N LEU A 86 27.70 9.78 5.57
CA LEU A 86 27.88 8.34 5.77
C LEU A 86 27.23 7.51 4.65
N GLY A 87 26.69 8.15 3.59
CA GLY A 87 25.98 7.50 2.50
C GLY A 87 24.58 6.99 2.85
N LYS A 88 24.06 7.25 4.07
CA LYS A 88 22.70 6.90 4.47
C LYS A 88 21.70 7.89 3.88
N LEU A 89 20.52 7.36 3.50
CA LEU A 89 19.45 8.17 2.92
C LEU A 89 18.83 9.10 3.96
N THR A 90 18.50 10.28 3.51
CA THR A 90 17.84 11.34 4.27
C THR A 90 16.90 12.09 3.32
N VAL A 91 16.03 12.95 3.86
CA VAL A 91 15.27 13.91 3.06
C VAL A 91 15.89 15.30 3.23
N ASP A 92 16.32 15.91 2.13
CA ASP A 92 16.76 17.30 2.08
C ASP A 92 15.53 18.23 2.09
N CYS A 93 15.31 18.91 3.21
CA CYS A 93 14.25 19.89 3.39
C CYS A 93 14.76 21.33 3.22
N GLU A 94 16.06 21.53 2.94
CA GLU A 94 16.68 22.85 2.81
C GLU A 94 16.24 23.56 1.53
N LYS A 95 16.24 22.84 0.40
CA LYS A 95 16.00 23.41 -0.93
C LYS A 95 14.55 23.77 -1.21
N LYS A 96 13.57 23.22 -0.48
CA LYS A 96 12.14 23.48 -0.65
C LYS A 96 11.72 23.42 -2.13
N LEU A 97 11.97 22.31 -2.80
CA LEU A 97 11.74 22.17 -4.25
C LEU A 97 10.25 22.12 -4.61
N GLY A 98 9.39 21.79 -3.63
CA GLY A 98 7.95 21.76 -3.83
C GLY A 98 7.40 20.41 -4.27
N VAL A 99 6.11 20.39 -4.53
CA VAL A 99 5.32 19.25 -4.97
C VAL A 99 4.77 19.55 -6.36
N PRO A 100 5.12 18.78 -7.39
CA PRO A 100 4.55 18.94 -8.72
C PRO A 100 3.04 18.73 -8.69
N PHE A 101 2.29 19.72 -9.14
CA PHE A 101 0.84 19.72 -9.22
C PHE A 101 0.42 19.90 -10.67
N VAL A 102 -0.45 19.01 -11.18
CA VAL A 102 -0.92 19.00 -12.56
C VAL A 102 -2.44 19.22 -12.57
N GLU A 103 -2.87 20.19 -13.36
CA GLU A 103 -4.26 20.35 -13.75
C GLU A 103 -4.51 19.60 -15.05
N ALA A 104 -5.64 18.87 -15.12
CA ALA A 104 -6.00 18.11 -16.30
C ALA A 104 -7.52 18.17 -16.59
N SER A 105 -7.90 17.83 -17.82
CA SER A 105 -9.29 17.68 -18.24
C SER A 105 -9.48 16.38 -19.02
N ALA A 106 -10.57 15.66 -18.73
CA ALA A 106 -10.97 14.45 -19.45
C ALA A 106 -12.08 14.78 -20.46
N ASN A 107 -12.07 14.08 -21.58
CA ASN A 107 -13.07 14.25 -22.66
C ASN A 107 -14.36 13.43 -22.45
N CYS A 108 -14.60 12.90 -21.26
CA CYS A 108 -15.72 12.02 -20.91
C CYS A 108 -16.38 12.44 -19.59
N ASP A 109 -17.43 11.77 -19.20
CA ASP A 109 -18.03 11.86 -17.88
C ASP A 109 -17.35 10.88 -16.90
N ILE A 110 -17.45 11.13 -15.60
CA ILE A 110 -16.74 10.31 -14.59
C ILE A 110 -17.31 8.88 -14.52
N GLU A 111 -18.59 8.71 -14.85
CA GLU A 111 -19.23 7.40 -14.95
C GLU A 111 -18.63 6.51 -16.05
N ASP A 112 -18.12 7.11 -17.12
CA ASP A 112 -17.49 6.37 -18.23
C ASP A 112 -16.19 5.65 -17.81
N MET A 113 -15.61 6.03 -16.67
CA MET A 113 -14.47 5.33 -16.09
C MET A 113 -14.85 3.97 -15.52
N GLY A 114 -16.12 3.76 -15.18
CA GLY A 114 -16.58 2.55 -14.50
C GLY A 114 -15.97 2.36 -13.10
N ASP A 115 -15.67 1.12 -12.74
CA ASP A 115 -15.00 0.82 -11.47
C ASP A 115 -13.49 1.03 -11.59
N ILE A 116 -12.97 2.09 -10.96
CA ILE A 116 -11.54 2.42 -10.99
C ILE A 116 -10.64 1.33 -10.41
N LYS A 117 -11.21 0.43 -9.62
CA LYS A 117 -10.53 -0.72 -9.03
C LYS A 117 -10.19 -1.80 -10.06
N MET A 118 -10.91 -1.77 -11.18
CA MET A 118 -10.76 -2.70 -12.31
C MET A 118 -10.05 -2.05 -13.50
N LEU A 119 -9.67 -0.77 -13.41
CA LEU A 119 -9.03 -0.07 -14.50
C LEU A 119 -7.67 -0.68 -14.85
N ASP A 120 -7.41 -0.76 -16.14
CA ASP A 120 -6.09 -1.06 -16.67
C ASP A 120 -5.07 -0.02 -16.19
N SER A 121 -3.84 -0.45 -15.95
CA SER A 121 -2.75 0.44 -15.53
C SER A 121 -2.59 1.63 -16.49
N ASP A 122 -2.70 1.37 -17.79
CA ASP A 122 -2.56 2.41 -18.83
C ASP A 122 -3.66 3.48 -18.77
N ILE A 123 -4.87 3.12 -18.33
CA ILE A 123 -5.96 4.06 -18.12
C ILE A 123 -5.72 4.85 -16.83
N LEU A 124 -5.35 4.14 -15.76
CA LEU A 124 -5.10 4.77 -14.46
C LEU A 124 -3.97 5.80 -14.53
N GLU A 125 -2.90 5.51 -15.27
CA GLU A 125 -1.77 6.42 -15.49
C GLU A 125 -2.15 7.74 -16.17
N LYS A 126 -3.31 7.81 -16.85
CA LYS A 126 -3.81 9.08 -17.38
C LYS A 126 -4.29 10.02 -16.28
N PHE A 127 -4.66 9.51 -15.12
CA PHE A 127 -5.25 10.28 -14.01
C PHE A 127 -4.29 10.52 -12.84
N VAL A 128 -3.08 9.99 -12.91
CA VAL A 128 -2.02 10.24 -11.92
C VAL A 128 -0.78 10.81 -12.62
N TYR A 129 -0.15 11.82 -12.06
CA TYR A 129 1.09 12.36 -12.60
C TYR A 129 2.28 11.64 -11.97
N ARG A 130 3.02 10.91 -12.81
CA ARG A 130 4.33 10.37 -12.45
C ARG A 130 5.41 11.27 -13.00
N ASP A 131 6.33 11.68 -12.14
CA ASP A 131 7.45 12.50 -12.58
C ASP A 131 8.41 11.69 -13.46
N PRO A 132 8.85 12.21 -14.61
CA PRO A 132 9.78 11.50 -15.50
C PRO A 132 11.11 11.10 -14.84
N THR A 133 11.48 11.77 -13.74
CA THR A 133 12.70 11.50 -12.96
C THR A 133 12.51 10.39 -11.92
N GLU A 134 11.36 9.70 -11.87
CA GLU A 134 11.01 8.69 -10.85
C GLU A 134 12.10 7.63 -10.59
N LYS A 135 12.93 7.34 -11.59
CA LYS A 135 14.06 6.41 -11.45
C LYS A 135 15.35 7.07 -10.90
N MET A 136 15.34 8.37 -10.70
CA MET A 136 16.49 9.15 -10.24
C MET A 136 16.26 9.60 -8.79
N LEU A 137 16.59 8.74 -7.85
CA LEU A 137 16.26 8.85 -6.43
C LEU A 137 16.42 10.26 -5.82
N GLU A 138 17.49 10.97 -6.16
CA GLU A 138 17.85 12.25 -5.55
C GLU A 138 17.07 13.46 -6.11
N VAL A 139 16.41 13.31 -7.25
CA VAL A 139 15.63 14.39 -7.89
C VAL A 139 14.13 14.11 -7.95
N THR A 140 13.75 12.85 -7.74
CA THR A 140 12.35 12.42 -7.77
C THR A 140 11.55 13.10 -6.66
N PRO A 141 10.41 13.74 -6.97
CA PRO A 141 9.50 14.26 -5.96
C PRO A 141 9.02 13.16 -5.00
N LEU A 142 8.88 13.49 -3.72
CA LEU A 142 8.32 12.58 -2.72
C LEU A 142 6.80 12.52 -2.75
N LEU A 143 6.18 13.53 -3.34
CA LEU A 143 4.74 13.64 -3.57
C LEU A 143 4.51 14.30 -4.91
N THR A 144 3.52 13.84 -5.67
CA THR A 144 2.93 14.56 -6.80
C THR A 144 1.42 14.51 -6.72
N ALA A 145 0.74 15.47 -7.31
CA ALA A 145 -0.72 15.51 -7.35
C ALA A 145 -1.23 15.92 -8.74
N GLN A 146 -2.33 15.31 -9.16
CA GLN A 146 -3.05 15.67 -10.38
C GLN A 146 -4.54 15.79 -10.09
N VAL A 147 -5.15 16.91 -10.46
CA VAL A 147 -6.61 17.06 -10.45
C VAL A 147 -7.11 17.03 -11.89
N THR A 148 -7.98 16.09 -12.21
CA THR A 148 -8.58 15.96 -13.56
C THR A 148 -10.07 16.25 -13.48
N ARG A 149 -10.53 17.26 -14.23
CA ARG A 149 -11.96 17.62 -14.34
C ARG A 149 -12.62 16.84 -15.46
N PHE A 150 -13.86 16.43 -15.24
CA PHE A 150 -14.71 15.72 -16.19
C PHE A 150 -15.83 16.62 -16.71
N LYS A 151 -16.44 16.27 -17.86
CA LYS A 151 -17.52 17.04 -18.48
C LYS A 151 -18.76 17.16 -17.58
N CYS A 152 -19.08 16.12 -16.82
CA CYS A 152 -20.21 16.11 -15.88
C CYS A 152 -20.01 17.00 -14.64
N GLY A 153 -18.84 17.64 -14.47
CA GLY A 153 -18.49 18.40 -13.27
C GLY A 153 -17.87 17.57 -12.15
N GLY A 154 -17.79 16.24 -12.29
CA GLY A 154 -17.01 15.40 -11.41
C GLY A 154 -15.52 15.63 -11.62
N PHE A 155 -14.70 15.17 -10.68
CA PHE A 155 -13.23 15.23 -10.78
C PHE A 155 -12.55 14.03 -10.16
N THR A 156 -11.29 13.83 -10.53
CA THR A 156 -10.40 12.92 -9.83
C THR A 156 -9.24 13.67 -9.21
N LEU A 157 -8.76 13.14 -8.07
CA LEU A 157 -7.51 13.52 -7.45
C LEU A 157 -6.57 12.33 -7.51
N GLY A 158 -5.55 12.39 -8.36
CA GLY A 158 -4.46 11.43 -8.42
C GLY A 158 -3.31 11.90 -7.54
N VAL A 159 -2.86 11.05 -6.63
CA VAL A 159 -1.76 11.32 -5.71
C VAL A 159 -0.71 10.23 -5.86
N VAL A 160 0.54 10.61 -6.05
CA VAL A 160 1.67 9.64 -6.04
C VAL A 160 2.58 10.03 -4.90
N VAL A 161 2.75 9.13 -3.93
CA VAL A 161 3.62 9.35 -2.77
C VAL A 161 4.74 8.32 -2.75
N ASN A 162 5.95 8.76 -2.40
CA ASN A 162 7.04 7.82 -2.13
C ASN A 162 6.82 7.19 -0.75
N HIS A 163 6.67 5.88 -0.72
CA HIS A 163 6.32 5.12 0.48
C HIS A 163 7.39 5.23 1.60
N CYS A 164 8.63 5.68 1.27
CA CYS A 164 9.62 5.98 2.30
C CYS A 164 9.19 7.10 3.27
N MET A 165 8.18 7.89 2.90
CA MET A 165 7.68 8.97 3.72
C MET A 165 6.53 8.57 4.63
N THR A 166 5.74 7.56 4.25
CA THR A 166 4.47 7.27 4.89
C THR A 166 4.02 5.83 4.63
N ASP A 167 3.49 5.18 5.64
CA ASP A 167 2.67 3.99 5.50
C ASP A 167 1.19 4.35 5.24
N GLY A 168 0.31 3.34 5.20
CA GLY A 168 -1.11 3.54 4.92
C GLY A 168 -1.80 4.43 5.94
N ILE A 169 -1.51 4.30 7.24
CA ILE A 169 -2.11 5.11 8.31
C ILE A 169 -1.68 6.57 8.17
N SER A 170 -0.37 6.81 8.05
CA SER A 170 0.15 8.16 7.86
C SER A 170 -0.32 8.80 6.55
N ALA A 171 -0.51 8.02 5.48
CA ALA A 171 -1.07 8.54 4.22
C ALA A 171 -2.53 9.03 4.42
N ILE A 172 -3.32 8.29 5.19
CA ILE A 172 -4.69 8.68 5.55
C ILE A 172 -4.69 9.96 6.37
N ASP A 173 -3.81 10.09 7.38
CA ASP A 173 -3.68 11.30 8.20
C ASP A 173 -3.33 12.52 7.35
N PHE A 174 -2.43 12.37 6.37
CA PHE A 174 -2.10 13.42 5.43
C PHE A 174 -3.29 13.83 4.56
N MET A 175 -4.02 12.87 3.99
CA MET A 175 -5.17 13.13 3.13
C MET A 175 -6.31 13.80 3.90
N ASN A 176 -6.58 13.37 5.15
CA ASN A 176 -7.55 14.00 6.02
C ASN A 176 -7.17 15.45 6.35
N SER A 177 -5.90 15.68 6.73
CA SER A 177 -5.38 17.02 7.00
C SER A 177 -5.51 17.95 5.79
N TRP A 178 -5.19 17.44 4.58
CA TRP A 178 -5.32 18.19 3.35
C TRP A 178 -6.79 18.55 3.05
N ALA A 179 -7.70 17.58 3.20
CA ALA A 179 -9.13 17.79 3.00
C ALA A 179 -9.75 18.76 4.03
N GLU A 180 -9.34 18.68 5.30
CA GLU A 180 -9.77 19.62 6.34
C GLU A 180 -9.36 21.06 6.01
N ILE A 181 -8.10 21.26 5.61
CA ILE A 181 -7.57 22.57 5.23
C ILE A 181 -8.26 23.11 3.97
N ALA A 182 -8.63 22.25 3.01
CA ALA A 182 -9.40 22.64 1.84
C ALA A 182 -10.77 23.22 2.21
N ARG A 183 -11.41 22.68 3.24
CA ARG A 183 -12.67 23.20 3.81
C ARG A 183 -12.50 24.42 4.72
N GLY A 184 -11.28 24.97 4.82
CA GLY A 184 -10.99 26.11 5.72
C GLY A 184 -10.94 25.73 7.20
N LYS A 185 -10.86 24.44 7.53
CA LYS A 185 -10.71 23.96 8.92
C LYS A 185 -9.23 23.84 9.28
N PRO A 186 -8.87 23.95 10.57
CA PRO A 186 -7.54 23.55 11.00
C PRO A 186 -7.37 22.04 10.85
N SER A 187 -6.13 21.57 10.64
CA SER A 187 -5.83 20.14 10.67
C SER A 187 -6.08 19.57 12.07
N SER A 188 -6.83 18.46 12.14
CA SER A 188 -7.06 17.72 13.38
C SER A 188 -5.85 16.92 13.83
N PHE A 189 -4.93 16.62 12.90
CA PHE A 189 -3.71 15.87 13.14
C PHE A 189 -2.48 16.77 12.92
N ILE A 190 -1.57 16.76 13.89
CA ILE A 190 -0.28 17.47 13.81
C ILE A 190 0.83 16.43 13.64
N PRO A 191 1.47 16.35 12.43
CA PRO A 191 2.47 15.33 12.19
C PRO A 191 3.77 15.59 12.97
N CYS A 192 4.30 14.54 13.59
CA CYS A 192 5.65 14.50 14.13
C CYS A 192 6.56 13.73 13.18
N HIS A 193 7.61 14.38 12.69
CA HIS A 193 8.56 13.78 11.73
C HIS A 193 9.80 13.19 12.39
N ASP A 194 9.90 13.22 13.72
CA ASP A 194 11.04 12.63 14.41
C ASP A 194 11.03 11.10 14.29
N ARG A 195 12.04 10.57 13.63
CA ARG A 195 12.29 9.13 13.43
C ARG A 195 13.49 8.62 14.24
N THR A 196 14.04 9.45 15.13
CA THR A 196 15.29 9.11 15.84
C THR A 196 15.15 7.89 16.74
N PHE A 197 13.93 7.61 17.23
CA PHE A 197 13.61 6.42 18.01
C PHE A 197 13.71 5.11 17.17
N LEU A 198 13.73 5.20 15.83
CA LEU A 198 13.92 4.09 14.90
C LEU A 198 15.38 3.91 14.44
N LYS A 199 16.34 4.54 15.12
CA LYS A 199 17.76 4.27 14.85
C LYS A 199 18.13 2.87 15.31
N SER A 200 18.94 2.19 14.49
CA SER A 200 19.50 0.89 14.85
C SER A 200 20.43 1.01 16.06
N ARG A 201 20.47 -0.05 16.86
CA ARG A 201 21.39 -0.15 18.03
C ARG A 201 22.83 -0.36 17.55
N VAL A 202 23.77 0.10 18.36
CA VAL A 202 25.21 -0.09 18.11
C VAL A 202 25.84 -0.76 19.33
N PRO A 203 26.27 -2.04 19.24
CA PRO A 203 26.16 -2.95 18.10
C PRO A 203 24.70 -3.42 17.85
N PRO A 204 24.37 -3.88 16.62
CA PRO A 204 23.05 -4.45 16.32
C PRO A 204 22.74 -5.69 17.17
N GLN A 205 21.49 -5.80 17.65
CA GLN A 205 21.04 -6.92 18.51
C GLN A 205 19.79 -7.55 17.84
N ILE A 206 20.01 -8.62 17.07
CA ILE A 206 18.94 -9.28 16.29
C ILE A 206 18.35 -10.47 17.06
N GLY A 207 19.16 -11.13 17.90
CA GLY A 207 18.74 -12.22 18.75
C GLY A 207 18.11 -13.40 18.00
N ASP A 208 17.09 -14.00 18.62
CA ASP A 208 16.41 -15.20 18.10
C ASP A 208 15.49 -14.88 16.89
N HIS A 209 15.26 -13.61 16.59
CA HIS A 209 14.44 -13.16 15.46
C HIS A 209 15.14 -13.23 14.09
N TYR A 210 16.43 -13.61 14.06
CA TYR A 210 17.18 -13.70 12.80
C TYR A 210 16.47 -14.54 11.74
N ASN A 211 15.90 -15.69 12.14
CA ASN A 211 15.23 -16.62 11.22
C ASN A 211 13.92 -16.05 10.64
N ASP A 212 13.29 -15.08 11.31
CA ASP A 212 12.09 -14.43 10.81
C ASP A 212 12.36 -13.56 9.57
N PHE A 213 13.60 -13.12 9.44
CA PHE A 213 14.05 -12.27 8.35
C PHE A 213 14.88 -13.04 7.31
N ALA A 214 15.09 -14.36 7.53
CA ALA A 214 15.92 -15.16 6.64
C ALA A 214 15.26 -15.35 5.26
N ARG A 215 16.07 -15.34 4.23
CA ARG A 215 15.64 -15.57 2.86
C ARG A 215 15.36 -17.04 2.61
N VAL A 216 14.21 -17.35 2.02
CA VAL A 216 13.81 -18.72 1.65
C VAL A 216 14.13 -18.98 0.18
N GLY A 217 14.92 -20.02 -0.10
CA GLY A 217 15.31 -20.37 -1.47
C GLY A 217 14.19 -21.02 -2.29
N ASP A 218 14.30 -20.97 -3.60
CA ASP A 218 13.39 -21.61 -4.56
C ASP A 218 13.96 -22.94 -5.07
N ILE A 219 13.53 -24.06 -4.49
CA ILE A 219 13.90 -25.42 -4.92
C ILE A 219 12.89 -26.01 -5.93
N SER A 220 11.82 -25.29 -6.20
CA SER A 220 10.76 -25.70 -7.13
C SER A 220 10.95 -25.16 -8.54
N ASN A 221 11.97 -24.31 -8.78
CA ASN A 221 12.24 -23.60 -10.02
C ASN A 221 11.08 -22.66 -10.46
N MET A 222 10.32 -22.18 -9.50
CA MET A 222 9.15 -21.33 -9.76
C MET A 222 9.54 -19.98 -10.34
N THR A 223 10.66 -19.41 -9.90
CA THR A 223 11.18 -18.14 -10.42
C THR A 223 11.39 -18.22 -11.93
N THR A 224 12.09 -19.25 -12.41
CA THR A 224 12.33 -19.47 -13.82
C THR A 224 11.03 -19.74 -14.58
N SER A 225 10.07 -20.45 -14.00
CA SER A 225 8.77 -20.73 -14.62
C SER A 225 7.93 -19.46 -14.72
N TRP A 226 7.92 -18.63 -13.69
CA TRP A 226 7.20 -17.37 -13.68
C TRP A 226 7.77 -16.35 -14.69
N GLU A 227 9.10 -16.24 -14.80
CA GLU A 227 9.75 -15.33 -15.76
C GLU A 227 9.46 -15.63 -17.22
N ARG A 228 8.98 -16.86 -17.53
CA ARG A 228 8.65 -17.30 -18.89
C ARG A 228 7.25 -16.93 -19.36
N GLU A 229 6.41 -16.45 -18.48
CA GLU A 229 5.02 -16.12 -18.78
C GLU A 229 4.62 -14.75 -18.21
N PRO A 230 3.59 -14.09 -18.78
CA PRO A 230 3.14 -12.81 -18.27
C PRO A 230 2.54 -12.95 -16.88
N THR A 231 2.80 -11.97 -16.03
CA THR A 231 2.09 -11.80 -14.76
C THR A 231 0.76 -11.12 -15.02
N VAL A 232 -0.32 -11.74 -14.54
CA VAL A 232 -1.67 -11.20 -14.61
C VAL A 232 -2.09 -10.71 -13.24
N PHE A 233 -2.37 -9.43 -13.11
CA PHE A 233 -2.99 -8.87 -11.91
C PHE A 233 -4.49 -9.04 -11.98
N LYS A 234 -5.08 -9.58 -10.92
CA LYS A 234 -6.51 -9.83 -10.86
C LYS A 234 -7.06 -9.58 -9.46
N SER A 235 -8.29 -9.06 -9.41
CA SER A 235 -9.10 -8.97 -8.21
C SER A 235 -10.00 -10.19 -8.08
N PHE A 236 -9.97 -10.84 -6.92
CA PHE A 236 -10.80 -11.99 -6.57
C PHE A 236 -11.76 -11.56 -5.46
N HIS A 237 -13.06 -11.67 -5.74
CA HIS A 237 -14.09 -11.27 -4.84
C HIS A 237 -14.48 -12.41 -3.87
N ILE A 238 -14.48 -12.10 -2.58
CA ILE A 238 -14.90 -13.02 -1.51
C ILE A 238 -16.07 -12.38 -0.77
N ASN A 239 -17.26 -12.97 -0.94
CA ASN A 239 -18.46 -12.46 -0.32
C ASN A 239 -18.53 -12.83 1.18
N GLY A 240 -19.42 -12.14 1.92
CA GLY A 240 -19.57 -12.30 3.36
C GLY A 240 -19.99 -13.69 3.81
N GLU A 241 -20.79 -14.43 3.01
CA GLU A 241 -21.23 -15.80 3.34
C GLU A 241 -20.04 -16.76 3.33
N LYS A 242 -19.19 -16.63 2.31
CA LYS A 242 -17.98 -17.43 2.20
C LYS A 242 -17.03 -17.11 3.32
N LEU A 243 -16.82 -15.82 3.61
CA LEU A 243 -15.99 -15.40 4.73
C LEU A 243 -16.47 -15.98 6.06
N ALA A 244 -17.79 -16.01 6.29
CA ALA A 244 -18.40 -16.65 7.47
C ALA A 244 -18.13 -18.17 7.51
N THR A 245 -18.22 -18.84 6.37
CA THR A 245 -17.93 -20.26 6.24
C THR A 245 -16.45 -20.56 6.55
N LEU A 246 -15.53 -19.78 5.99
CA LEU A 246 -14.11 -19.90 6.27
C LEU A 246 -13.78 -19.68 7.77
N LYS A 247 -14.42 -18.70 8.40
CA LYS A 247 -14.28 -18.47 9.85
C LYS A 247 -14.75 -19.67 10.67
N LYS A 248 -15.86 -20.29 10.26
CA LYS A 248 -16.37 -21.53 10.86
C LYS A 248 -15.34 -22.67 10.76
N MET A 249 -14.83 -22.91 9.55
CA MET A 249 -13.81 -23.94 9.32
C MET A 249 -12.54 -23.73 10.18
N ALA A 250 -12.12 -22.48 10.33
CA ALA A 250 -10.97 -22.12 11.17
C ALA A 250 -11.20 -22.37 12.68
N THR A 251 -12.46 -22.53 13.12
CA THR A 251 -12.81 -22.71 14.54
C THR A 251 -13.28 -24.13 14.90
N THR A 252 -13.64 -24.96 13.91
CA THR A 252 -14.35 -26.24 14.14
C THR A 252 -13.46 -27.37 14.69
N ASP A 253 -12.14 -27.26 14.52
CA ASP A 253 -11.20 -28.30 14.95
C ASP A 253 -10.81 -28.23 16.46
N GLY A 254 -11.62 -27.55 17.27
CA GLY A 254 -11.51 -27.60 18.74
C GLY A 254 -10.33 -26.85 19.36
N GLN A 255 -9.43 -26.28 18.57
CA GLN A 255 -8.23 -25.59 19.08
C GLN A 255 -8.34 -24.05 19.09
N ALA A 256 -9.21 -23.45 18.29
CA ALA A 256 -9.36 -22.00 18.25
C ALA A 256 -10.39 -21.51 19.28
N ARG A 257 -9.95 -21.11 20.44
CA ARG A 257 -10.76 -20.51 21.51
C ARG A 257 -11.18 -19.04 21.25
N SER A 258 -10.91 -18.46 20.07
CA SER A 258 -11.20 -17.05 19.82
C SER A 258 -11.74 -16.82 18.42
N ASN A 259 -12.61 -15.83 18.27
CA ASN A 259 -13.05 -15.29 16.99
C ASN A 259 -11.85 -15.03 16.06
N CYS A 260 -11.76 -15.81 14.97
CA CYS A 260 -10.74 -15.59 13.97
C CYS A 260 -11.09 -14.34 13.15
N SER A 261 -10.17 -13.38 13.06
CA SER A 261 -10.40 -12.18 12.26
C SER A 261 -10.52 -12.53 10.77
N SER A 262 -11.26 -11.71 10.02
CA SER A 262 -11.37 -11.84 8.56
C SER A 262 -9.99 -11.86 7.90
N PHE A 263 -9.10 -10.98 8.36
CA PHE A 263 -7.74 -10.88 7.86
C PHE A 263 -6.95 -12.20 7.99
N VAL A 264 -6.95 -12.82 9.17
CA VAL A 264 -6.19 -14.06 9.44
C VAL A 264 -6.70 -15.21 8.59
N VAL A 265 -8.02 -15.36 8.48
CA VAL A 265 -8.63 -16.44 7.68
C VAL A 265 -8.37 -16.27 6.19
N LEU A 266 -8.50 -15.04 5.69
CA LEU A 266 -8.22 -14.72 4.28
C LEU A 266 -6.74 -14.89 3.96
N SER A 267 -5.85 -14.49 4.86
CA SER A 267 -4.40 -14.70 4.70
C SER A 267 -4.06 -16.18 4.60
N ALA A 268 -4.68 -17.02 5.43
CA ALA A 268 -4.49 -18.47 5.38
C ALA A 268 -4.99 -19.07 4.06
N LEU A 269 -6.19 -18.67 3.61
CA LEU A 269 -6.76 -19.12 2.34
C LEU A 269 -5.86 -18.73 1.15
N VAL A 270 -5.49 -17.46 1.08
CA VAL A 270 -4.69 -16.91 -0.04
C VAL A 270 -3.30 -17.55 -0.09
N TRP A 271 -2.64 -17.72 1.05
CA TRP A 271 -1.32 -18.35 1.12
C TRP A 271 -1.38 -19.79 0.62
N ARG A 272 -2.35 -20.59 1.11
CA ARG A 272 -2.57 -21.97 0.66
C ARG A 272 -2.92 -22.04 -0.81
N ALA A 273 -3.89 -21.26 -1.28
CA ALA A 273 -4.35 -21.27 -2.67
C ALA A 273 -3.22 -20.88 -3.63
N ARG A 274 -2.40 -19.86 -3.28
CA ARG A 274 -1.24 -19.47 -4.09
C ARG A 274 -0.18 -20.58 -4.14
N THR A 275 0.11 -21.22 -3.01
CA THR A 275 1.07 -22.32 -2.92
C THR A 275 0.66 -23.51 -3.83
N MET A 276 -0.63 -23.85 -3.82
CA MET A 276 -1.19 -24.88 -4.69
C MET A 276 -1.19 -24.47 -6.17
N ALA A 277 -1.62 -23.25 -6.49
CA ALA A 277 -1.69 -22.73 -7.85
C ALA A 277 -0.30 -22.63 -8.51
N LEU A 278 0.73 -22.30 -7.73
CA LEU A 278 2.13 -22.29 -8.17
C LEU A 278 2.76 -23.69 -8.22
N LYS A 279 2.02 -24.74 -7.85
CA LYS A 279 2.50 -26.13 -7.85
C LYS A 279 3.82 -26.31 -7.10
N MET A 280 3.95 -25.67 -5.94
CA MET A 280 5.16 -25.78 -5.12
C MET A 280 5.40 -27.24 -4.72
N LYS A 281 6.65 -27.68 -4.79
CA LYS A 281 7.03 -29.04 -4.35
C LYS A 281 6.77 -29.19 -2.84
N PRO A 282 6.36 -30.38 -2.34
CA PRO A 282 6.03 -30.57 -0.93
C PRO A 282 7.12 -30.11 0.05
N HIS A 283 8.38 -30.28 -0.28
CA HIS A 283 9.52 -29.86 0.55
C HIS A 283 9.97 -28.41 0.34
N GLN A 284 9.31 -27.66 -0.56
CA GLN A 284 9.57 -26.23 -0.74
C GLN A 284 9.15 -25.48 0.53
N LEU A 285 10.08 -24.77 1.15
CA LEU A 285 9.72 -23.80 2.17
C LEU A 285 8.95 -22.64 1.53
N THR A 286 7.84 -22.29 2.15
CA THR A 286 7.03 -21.12 1.77
C THR A 286 6.87 -20.20 2.96
N GLN A 287 6.93 -18.90 2.70
CA GLN A 287 6.96 -17.86 3.70
C GLN A 287 5.78 -16.89 3.49
N LEU A 288 5.05 -16.61 4.57
CA LEU A 288 4.05 -15.56 4.61
C LEU A 288 4.58 -14.41 5.46
N LEU A 289 4.67 -13.23 4.86
CA LEU A 289 5.05 -11.97 5.50
C LEU A 289 3.81 -11.09 5.64
N ILE A 290 3.62 -10.52 6.82
CA ILE A 290 2.41 -9.76 7.16
C ILE A 290 2.83 -8.37 7.64
N TYR A 291 2.24 -7.32 7.09
CA TYR A 291 2.42 -5.98 7.64
C TYR A 291 1.68 -5.85 8.97
N VAL A 292 2.42 -5.61 10.04
CA VAL A 292 1.88 -5.37 11.38
C VAL A 292 2.27 -3.98 11.84
N ASP A 293 1.26 -3.15 12.13
CA ASP A 293 1.47 -1.83 12.74
C ASP A 293 2.05 -1.98 14.16
N PHE A 294 3.19 -1.37 14.39
CA PHE A 294 3.85 -1.43 15.70
C PHE A 294 3.62 -0.18 16.58
N ARG A 295 2.84 0.81 16.12
CA ARG A 295 2.53 1.99 16.94
C ARG A 295 2.01 1.62 18.34
N PRO A 296 1.07 0.65 18.47
CA PRO A 296 0.60 0.23 19.79
C PRO A 296 1.66 -0.44 20.67
N LYS A 297 2.72 -0.98 20.06
CA LYS A 297 3.78 -1.75 20.74
C LYS A 297 4.94 -0.87 21.23
N MET A 298 5.06 0.33 20.66
CA MET A 298 6.15 1.27 20.94
C MET A 298 5.66 2.58 21.56
N LYS A 299 4.51 2.61 22.22
CA LYS A 299 3.87 3.82 22.76
C LYS A 299 4.78 4.68 23.66
N GLU A 300 5.63 4.04 24.44
CA GLU A 300 6.52 4.75 25.39
C GLU A 300 7.68 5.47 24.68
N HIS A 301 8.02 5.08 23.45
CA HIS A 301 9.17 5.61 22.72
C HIS A 301 8.78 6.38 21.45
N MET A 302 7.56 6.20 20.98
CA MET A 302 7.06 6.84 19.76
C MET A 302 6.44 8.21 20.11
N PRO A 303 6.84 9.28 19.43
CA PRO A 303 6.22 10.58 19.64
C PRO A 303 4.76 10.59 19.20
N ASP A 304 3.93 11.35 19.91
CA ASP A 304 2.55 11.60 19.51
C ASP A 304 2.50 12.21 18.10
N GLY A 305 1.56 11.78 17.29
CA GLY A 305 1.42 12.26 15.92
C GLY A 305 2.51 11.74 14.97
N TYR A 306 3.19 10.64 15.28
CA TYR A 306 4.23 10.10 14.41
C TYR A 306 3.74 9.92 12.97
N PHE A 307 4.44 10.55 12.04
CA PHE A 307 4.20 10.47 10.59
C PHE A 307 5.38 9.80 9.89
N GLY A 308 5.19 8.57 9.42
CA GLY A 308 6.21 7.75 8.80
C GLY A 308 5.83 6.29 8.74
N ASN A 309 6.77 5.41 8.40
CA ASN A 309 6.54 3.98 8.40
C ASN A 309 6.66 3.39 9.82
N ALA A 310 5.57 2.78 10.27
CA ALA A 310 5.50 2.10 11.57
C ALA A 310 4.99 0.66 11.43
N VAL A 311 5.56 -0.08 10.46
CA VAL A 311 5.18 -1.46 10.17
C VAL A 311 6.39 -2.38 10.21
N VAL A 312 6.18 -3.60 10.72
CA VAL A 312 7.15 -4.70 10.68
C VAL A 312 6.54 -5.91 9.99
N LEU A 313 7.38 -6.86 9.60
CA LEU A 313 7.03 -8.03 8.82
C LEU A 313 7.31 -9.32 9.60
N PRO A 314 6.47 -9.70 10.60
CA PRO A 314 6.57 -11.03 11.16
C PRO A 314 6.34 -12.09 10.08
N CYS A 315 7.03 -13.18 10.22
CA CYS A 315 7.06 -14.28 9.25
C CYS A 315 6.36 -15.52 9.77
N CYS A 316 5.55 -16.15 8.91
CA CYS A 316 5.13 -17.53 9.05
C CYS A 316 5.91 -18.38 8.05
N LEU A 317 6.51 -19.46 8.50
CA LEU A 317 7.31 -20.37 7.69
C LEU A 317 6.83 -21.82 7.87
N CYS A 318 6.63 -22.52 6.76
CA CYS A 318 6.38 -23.96 6.72
C CYS A 318 6.75 -24.53 5.35
N THR A 319 6.70 -25.85 5.20
CA THR A 319 6.79 -26.47 3.88
C THR A 319 5.45 -26.35 3.13
N ALA A 320 5.50 -26.38 1.80
CA ALA A 320 4.29 -26.38 0.98
C ALA A 320 3.39 -27.58 1.26
N GLY A 321 3.99 -28.76 1.56
CA GLY A 321 3.25 -29.96 1.95
C GLY A 321 2.48 -29.75 3.24
N GLU A 322 3.14 -29.28 4.32
CA GLU A 322 2.45 -28.94 5.57
C GLU A 322 1.31 -27.96 5.36
N LEU A 323 1.55 -26.86 4.61
CA LEU A 323 0.54 -25.85 4.35
C LEU A 323 -0.70 -26.39 3.63
N ILE A 324 -0.51 -27.34 2.72
CA ILE A 324 -1.59 -27.93 1.90
C ILE A 324 -2.35 -29.00 2.67
N ASP A 325 -1.65 -29.86 3.40
CA ASP A 325 -2.20 -31.07 4.04
C ASP A 325 -2.83 -30.78 5.40
N GLU A 326 -2.35 -29.77 6.13
CA GLU A 326 -2.91 -29.37 7.42
C GLU A 326 -4.29 -28.72 7.30
N PRO A 327 -5.17 -28.84 8.32
CA PRO A 327 -6.43 -28.08 8.35
C PRO A 327 -6.17 -26.57 8.38
N ILE A 328 -7.13 -25.78 7.86
CA ILE A 328 -6.99 -24.30 7.80
C ILE A 328 -6.85 -23.67 9.19
N SER A 329 -7.37 -24.31 10.22
CA SER A 329 -7.21 -23.91 11.62
C SER A 329 -5.76 -23.86 12.06
N SER A 330 -4.93 -24.83 11.63
CA SER A 330 -3.48 -24.85 11.92
C SER A 330 -2.77 -23.66 11.26
N THR A 331 -3.11 -23.37 10.01
CA THR A 331 -2.56 -22.20 9.29
C THR A 331 -2.96 -20.88 9.96
N THR A 332 -4.23 -20.72 10.36
CA THR A 332 -4.69 -19.52 11.06
C THR A 332 -4.03 -19.34 12.41
N GLU A 333 -3.80 -20.41 13.14
CA GLU A 333 -3.09 -20.36 14.43
C GLU A 333 -1.61 -19.95 14.25
N ARG A 334 -0.94 -20.46 13.20
CA ARG A 334 0.42 -20.07 12.83
C ARG A 334 0.51 -18.57 12.53
N ILE A 335 -0.48 -18.01 11.81
CA ILE A 335 -0.56 -16.59 11.50
C ILE A 335 -0.79 -15.76 12.76
N LYS A 336 -1.73 -16.16 13.62
CA LYS A 336 -1.99 -15.47 14.89
C LYS A 336 -0.72 -15.38 15.76
N LYS A 337 -0.03 -16.51 15.94
CA LYS A 337 1.21 -16.56 16.70
C LYS A 337 2.29 -15.63 16.14
N ALA A 338 2.40 -15.52 14.81
CA ALA A 338 3.35 -14.61 14.19
C ALA A 338 3.00 -13.14 14.49
N ILE A 339 1.72 -12.77 14.46
CA ILE A 339 1.26 -11.41 14.78
C ILE A 339 1.43 -11.09 16.27
N GLU A 340 1.06 -12.03 17.15
CA GLU A 340 1.13 -11.88 18.62
C GLU A 340 2.56 -11.75 19.13
N ARG A 341 3.52 -12.35 18.43
CA ARG A 341 4.94 -12.29 18.73
C ARG A 341 5.58 -10.91 18.54
N VAL A 342 4.89 -10.00 17.81
CA VAL A 342 5.38 -8.64 17.59
C VAL A 342 5.25 -7.84 18.89
N ASP A 343 6.36 -7.62 19.52
CA ASP A 343 6.57 -6.75 20.68
C ASP A 343 7.66 -5.70 20.36
N GLU A 344 8.09 -4.92 21.34
CA GLU A 344 9.15 -3.93 21.16
C GLU A 344 10.49 -4.56 20.80
N ASP A 345 10.84 -5.69 21.40
CA ASP A 345 12.10 -6.38 21.11
C ASP A 345 12.14 -6.91 19.68
N PHE A 346 11.01 -7.42 19.18
CA PHE A 346 10.86 -7.79 17.78
C PHE A 346 11.07 -6.59 16.85
N VAL A 347 10.42 -5.45 17.14
CA VAL A 347 10.54 -4.22 16.34
C VAL A 347 12.00 -3.74 16.32
N ARG A 348 12.65 -3.68 17.48
CA ARG A 348 14.06 -3.27 17.61
C ARG A 348 14.99 -4.20 16.84
N SER A 349 14.76 -5.51 16.92
CA SER A 349 15.53 -6.52 16.18
C SER A 349 15.33 -6.41 14.67
N ALA A 350 14.11 -6.11 14.21
CA ALA A 350 13.81 -5.88 12.80
C ALA A 350 14.54 -4.65 12.27
N ILE A 351 14.55 -3.54 13.02
CA ILE A 351 15.28 -2.32 12.67
C ILE A 351 16.78 -2.61 12.50
N ASP A 352 17.37 -3.31 13.47
CA ASP A 352 18.78 -3.67 13.45
C ASP A 352 19.13 -4.60 12.29
N TYR A 353 18.23 -5.58 12.02
CA TYR A 353 18.40 -6.49 10.89
C TYR A 353 18.38 -5.76 9.55
N MET A 354 17.38 -4.90 9.35
CA MET A 354 17.23 -4.15 8.10
C MET A 354 18.38 -3.17 7.86
N ASP A 355 18.88 -2.51 8.91
CA ASP A 355 20.04 -1.60 8.79
C ASP A 355 21.33 -2.36 8.41
N LYS A 356 21.49 -3.59 8.91
CA LYS A 356 22.69 -4.40 8.71
C LYS A 356 22.68 -5.22 7.43
N TYR A 357 21.55 -5.85 7.08
CA TYR A 357 21.51 -6.91 6.05
C TYR A 357 20.66 -6.55 4.83
N ARG A 358 19.83 -5.49 4.87
CA ARG A 358 18.85 -5.13 3.82
C ARG A 358 17.94 -6.30 3.47
N PHE A 359 16.81 -6.39 4.15
CA PHE A 359 15.84 -7.45 3.93
C PHE A 359 15.29 -7.44 2.49
N GLU A 360 15.49 -8.56 1.78
CA GLU A 360 14.94 -8.79 0.43
C GLU A 360 14.26 -10.16 0.41
N PRO A 361 12.93 -10.24 0.55
CA PRO A 361 12.22 -11.51 0.46
C PRO A 361 12.35 -12.11 -0.96
N TYR A 362 12.39 -13.43 -1.04
CA TYR A 362 12.42 -14.12 -2.33
C TYR A 362 11.01 -14.11 -2.94
N ARG A 363 10.84 -13.49 -4.12
CA ARG A 363 9.53 -13.19 -4.73
C ARG A 363 8.58 -14.37 -4.81
N VAL A 364 9.06 -15.57 -5.14
CA VAL A 364 8.18 -16.69 -5.47
C VAL A 364 7.84 -17.54 -4.24
N SER A 365 8.81 -17.83 -3.38
CA SER A 365 8.62 -18.61 -2.15
C SER A 365 8.04 -17.81 -0.99
N SER A 366 8.03 -16.46 -1.12
CA SER A 366 7.45 -15.55 -0.13
C SER A 366 6.17 -14.92 -0.67
N LEU A 367 5.22 -14.72 0.22
CA LEU A 367 3.99 -13.98 -0.05
C LEU A 367 3.89 -12.85 0.96
N LEU A 368 3.81 -11.64 0.48
CA LEU A 368 3.63 -10.45 1.31
C LEU A 368 2.14 -10.04 1.30
N ILE A 369 1.53 -9.90 2.47
CA ILE A 369 0.12 -9.48 2.56
C ILE A 369 0.02 -8.10 3.19
N SER A 370 -0.54 -7.16 2.44
CA SER A 370 -0.96 -5.85 2.89
C SER A 370 -2.49 -5.80 3.00
N SER A 371 -2.99 -5.40 4.16
CA SER A 371 -4.43 -5.28 4.38
C SER A 371 -4.81 -3.83 4.58
N TRP A 372 -5.77 -3.40 3.80
CA TRP A 372 -6.43 -2.11 3.95
C TRP A 372 -7.81 -2.25 4.60
N MET A 373 -8.16 -3.47 5.01
CA MET A 373 -9.38 -3.72 5.76
C MET A 373 -9.31 -3.06 7.13
N GLY A 374 -10.36 -2.35 7.50
CA GLY A 374 -10.43 -1.64 8.79
C GLY A 374 -9.61 -0.35 8.85
N LEU A 375 -8.95 0.07 7.76
CA LEU A 375 -8.42 1.41 7.68
C LEU A 375 -9.59 2.39 7.54
N ASP A 376 -9.60 3.40 8.41
CA ASP A 376 -10.58 4.48 8.32
C ASP A 376 -10.08 5.52 7.32
N TYR A 377 -10.56 5.39 6.07
CA TYR A 377 -10.20 6.35 5.02
C TYR A 377 -10.79 7.75 5.26
N GLY A 378 -11.53 7.92 6.36
CA GLY A 378 -12.20 9.17 6.64
C GLY A 378 -13.13 9.60 5.51
N ASP A 379 -13.61 10.82 5.59
CA ASP A 379 -14.47 11.35 4.54
C ASP A 379 -13.68 11.91 3.35
N PHE A 380 -12.35 12.14 3.47
CA PHE A 380 -11.51 12.85 2.48
C PHE A 380 -12.28 13.93 1.71
N ASP A 381 -13.19 14.61 2.42
CA ASP A 381 -14.07 15.62 1.83
C ASP A 381 -13.32 16.94 1.66
N PHE A 382 -13.05 17.30 0.43
CA PHE A 382 -12.42 18.57 0.07
C PHE A 382 -13.39 19.75 -0.03
N GLY A 383 -14.67 19.55 0.32
CA GLY A 383 -15.75 20.53 0.27
C GLY A 383 -16.89 20.15 -0.67
N TRP A 384 -16.79 19.01 -1.34
CA TRP A 384 -17.79 18.52 -2.30
C TRP A 384 -18.31 17.11 -1.94
N GLY A 385 -18.10 16.65 -0.73
CA GLY A 385 -18.37 15.30 -0.26
C GLY A 385 -17.14 14.40 -0.34
N GLY A 386 -17.24 13.22 0.27
CA GLY A 386 -16.18 12.20 0.24
C GLY A 386 -16.01 11.57 -1.14
N PRO A 387 -14.90 10.85 -1.38
CA PRO A 387 -14.66 10.20 -2.65
C PRO A 387 -15.66 9.05 -2.87
N ARG A 388 -16.21 8.99 -4.08
CA ARG A 388 -17.07 7.87 -4.51
C ARG A 388 -16.29 6.56 -4.60
N GLN A 389 -15.06 6.62 -5.10
CA GLN A 389 -14.20 5.46 -5.25
C GLN A 389 -12.75 5.81 -4.91
N LEU A 390 -12.03 4.80 -4.42
CA LEU A 390 -10.61 4.82 -4.14
C LEU A 390 -9.94 3.63 -4.82
N GLY A 391 -8.88 3.85 -5.57
CA GLY A 391 -8.10 2.80 -6.24
C GLY A 391 -6.60 3.08 -6.23
N THR A 392 -5.82 2.01 -6.12
CA THR A 392 -4.33 2.08 -6.17
C THR A 392 -3.75 1.62 -7.50
N GLY A 393 -4.60 1.15 -8.41
CA GLY A 393 -4.16 0.57 -9.67
C GLY A 393 -3.34 -0.71 -9.55
N ASN A 394 -2.82 -1.19 -10.67
CA ASN A 394 -1.97 -2.39 -10.77
C ASN A 394 -0.51 -2.05 -10.41
N LEU A 395 -0.24 -1.78 -9.13
CA LEU A 395 1.03 -1.19 -8.71
C LEU A 395 1.82 -2.02 -7.75
N LEU A 396 1.37 -3.26 -7.59
CA LEU A 396 1.95 -4.16 -6.62
C LEU A 396 3.13 -4.92 -7.21
N PRO A 397 4.18 -5.15 -6.41
CA PRO A 397 5.09 -6.24 -6.68
C PRO A 397 4.31 -7.55 -6.83
N THR A 398 4.76 -8.45 -7.69
CA THR A 398 4.11 -9.72 -8.02
C THR A 398 3.95 -10.67 -6.82
N ASP A 399 4.64 -10.41 -5.73
CA ASP A 399 4.66 -11.15 -4.47
C ASP A 399 3.82 -10.51 -3.36
N CYS A 400 3.16 -9.38 -3.63
CA CYS A 400 2.30 -8.68 -2.69
C CYS A 400 0.83 -8.91 -3.00
N VAL A 401 0.04 -9.11 -1.95
CA VAL A 401 -1.42 -9.23 -1.99
C VAL A 401 -2.02 -8.05 -1.26
N PHE A 402 -3.01 -7.42 -1.89
CA PHE A 402 -3.86 -6.44 -1.24
C PHE A 402 -5.21 -7.03 -0.88
N MET A 403 -5.62 -6.76 0.35
CA MET A 403 -6.97 -7.07 0.83
C MET A 403 -7.67 -5.77 1.20
N ARG A 404 -8.87 -5.55 0.65
CA ARG A 404 -9.70 -4.39 0.95
C ARG A 404 -11.17 -4.75 1.04
N GLU A 405 -11.92 -3.98 1.78
CA GLU A 405 -13.39 -4.07 1.83
C GLU A 405 -13.99 -3.51 0.53
N GLU A 406 -15.02 -4.16 -0.01
CA GLU A 406 -15.68 -3.77 -1.26
C GLU A 406 -17.08 -3.20 -1.08
N SER A 407 -17.74 -3.54 0.01
CA SER A 407 -19.11 -3.10 0.29
C SER A 407 -19.14 -2.14 1.47
N GLU A 408 -20.11 -1.21 1.48
CA GLU A 408 -20.40 -0.34 2.63
C GLU A 408 -20.65 -1.15 3.92
N ASN A 409 -21.14 -2.38 3.77
CA ASN A 409 -21.38 -3.29 4.89
C ASN A 409 -20.12 -3.98 5.42
N LYS A 410 -18.94 -3.72 4.84
CA LYS A 410 -17.63 -4.32 5.21
C LYS A 410 -17.65 -5.85 5.27
N LYS A 411 -18.54 -6.49 4.51
CA LYS A 411 -18.69 -7.96 4.49
C LYS A 411 -17.95 -8.61 3.33
N ASP A 412 -17.88 -7.91 2.21
CA ASP A 412 -17.25 -8.42 0.99
C ASP A 412 -15.82 -7.88 0.91
N VAL A 413 -14.91 -8.74 0.49
CA VAL A 413 -13.47 -8.42 0.43
C VAL A 413 -12.93 -8.73 -0.96
N ALA A 414 -12.22 -7.78 -1.54
CA ALA A 414 -11.36 -8.02 -2.69
C ALA A 414 -9.96 -8.43 -2.26
N VAL A 415 -9.48 -9.48 -2.90
CA VAL A 415 -8.09 -9.93 -2.82
C VAL A 415 -7.43 -9.67 -4.16
N VAL A 416 -6.48 -8.75 -4.21
CA VAL A 416 -5.78 -8.36 -5.44
C VAL A 416 -4.35 -8.85 -5.40
N LEU A 417 -3.93 -9.62 -6.40
CA LEU A 417 -2.54 -10.10 -6.51
C LEU A 417 -2.15 -10.36 -7.96
N GLY A 418 -0.83 -10.34 -8.21
CA GLY A 418 -0.24 -10.79 -9.46
C GLY A 418 0.06 -12.29 -9.42
N LEU A 419 -0.29 -13.00 -10.48
CA LEU A 419 0.01 -14.43 -10.67
C LEU A 419 0.54 -14.67 -12.08
N PRO A 420 1.39 -15.70 -12.30
CA PRO A 420 1.70 -16.15 -13.63
C PRO A 420 0.40 -16.64 -14.30
N LEU A 421 0.25 -16.38 -15.59
CA LEU A 421 -0.97 -16.68 -16.35
C LEU A 421 -1.49 -18.11 -16.11
N SER A 422 -0.59 -19.09 -16.07
CA SER A 422 -0.92 -20.50 -15.85
C SER A 422 -1.52 -20.81 -14.47
N ALA A 423 -1.28 -19.97 -13.47
CA ALA A 423 -1.76 -20.17 -12.10
C ALA A 423 -3.12 -19.50 -11.82
N VAL A 424 -3.54 -18.54 -12.65
CA VAL A 424 -4.72 -17.68 -12.39
C VAL A 424 -6.00 -18.50 -12.22
N ASN A 425 -6.30 -19.42 -13.12
CA ASN A 425 -7.53 -20.21 -13.06
C ASN A 425 -7.56 -21.14 -11.85
N THR A 426 -6.46 -21.84 -11.58
CA THR A 426 -6.35 -22.72 -10.41
C THR A 426 -6.53 -21.93 -9.11
N PHE A 427 -5.89 -20.76 -9.00
CA PHE A 427 -6.07 -19.89 -7.84
C PHE A 427 -7.52 -19.44 -7.67
N GLN A 428 -8.18 -19.04 -8.78
CA GLN A 428 -9.57 -18.62 -8.77
C GLN A 428 -10.51 -19.74 -8.27
N GLU A 429 -10.33 -20.96 -8.77
CA GLU A 429 -11.09 -22.11 -8.31
C GLU A 429 -10.90 -22.35 -6.81
N LEU A 430 -9.66 -22.33 -6.33
CA LEU A 430 -9.33 -22.58 -4.91
C LEU A 430 -9.86 -21.49 -3.97
N VAL A 431 -9.94 -20.26 -4.41
CA VAL A 431 -10.52 -19.19 -3.58
C VAL A 431 -12.04 -19.08 -3.71
N GLN A 432 -12.68 -19.76 -4.64
CA GLN A 432 -14.15 -19.79 -4.82
C GLN A 432 -14.85 -20.95 -4.11
N ILE A 433 -14.14 -21.93 -3.57
CA ILE A 433 -14.68 -23.14 -2.90
C ILE A 433 -15.32 -22.85 -1.55
#